data_ccf53c32b375298defa75c381f051093
#
_entry.id   ccf53c32b375298defa75c381f051093
#
_cell.length_a   1.000
_cell.length_b   1.000
_cell.length_c   1.000
_cell.angle_alpha   90.00
_cell.angle_beta   90.00
_cell.angle_gamma   90.00
#
_symmetry.space_group_name_H-M   'P 1'
#
loop_
_entity.id
_entity.type
_entity.pdbx_description
1 polymer ?
#
loop_
_entity_poly.entity_id
_entity_poly.type
_entity_poly.pdbx_seq_one_letter_code
_entity_poly.pdbx_strand_id
1 'polypeptide(L)'
;MRESGADIRILKILHVADSFYNMYEAHRYLLKSTRLEAEDLKEYKSLRELFRAGDTGRIEIAIQRLCRLVYLHYQILPVILGDEYDTPLLEAYTDGYWSEMIGTCRQLFHSTFKENPCYARALITGVTRVSKNSLFSDLNNLETDTVTCEAYSDCFGFTEQEVMDALKCQNMDTMHDVKEMYDGFIFGKQKDMYNPWSICNYMRSGELQSYWINTSSNKLI
;
A
#
# COMPACT_ATOMS: atom_id res chain seq x y z
N MET A 1 -11.31 31.89 -6.13
CA MET A 1 -10.05 31.98 -6.89
C MET A 1 -9.76 30.57 -7.36
N ARG A 2 -9.72 30.33 -8.67
CA ARG A 2 -9.32 29.02 -9.24
C ARG A 2 -7.80 28.99 -9.15
N GLU A 3 -7.25 28.18 -8.25
CA GLU A 3 -5.85 27.79 -8.34
C GLU A 3 -5.64 27.13 -9.70
N SER A 4 -4.62 27.53 -10.43
CA SER A 4 -4.36 27.00 -11.76
C SER A 4 -4.02 25.51 -11.64
N GLY A 5 -4.52 24.66 -12.53
CA GLY A 5 -4.27 23.22 -12.48
C GLY A 5 -2.79 22.81 -12.54
N ALA A 6 -1.90 23.75 -12.88
CA ALA A 6 -0.45 23.60 -12.84
C ALA A 6 0.09 23.53 -11.40
N ASP A 7 -0.46 24.32 -10.48
CA ASP A 7 0.02 24.40 -9.10
C ASP A 7 -0.32 23.12 -8.31
N ILE A 8 -1.49 22.52 -8.59
CA ILE A 8 -1.90 21.26 -7.96
C ILE A 8 -1.01 20.10 -8.45
N ARG A 9 -0.64 20.05 -9.71
CA ARG A 9 0.26 19.04 -10.28
C ARG A 9 1.65 19.09 -9.64
N ILE A 10 2.21 20.29 -9.48
CA ILE A 10 3.52 20.49 -8.85
C ILE A 10 3.52 19.99 -7.41
N LEU A 11 2.51 20.34 -6.62
CA LEU A 11 2.38 19.92 -5.23
C LEU A 11 2.29 18.40 -5.09
N LYS A 12 1.54 17.71 -5.97
CA LYS A 12 1.39 16.25 -5.92
C LYS A 12 2.61 15.48 -6.41
N ILE A 13 3.31 15.99 -7.41
CA ILE A 13 4.62 15.45 -7.83
C ILE A 13 5.62 15.56 -6.69
N LEU A 14 5.63 16.64 -5.93
CA LEU A 14 6.46 16.80 -4.74
C LEU A 14 6.13 15.74 -3.68
N HIS A 15 4.87 15.43 -3.43
CA HIS A 15 4.48 14.36 -2.49
C HIS A 15 4.98 12.99 -2.90
N VAL A 16 4.96 12.67 -4.19
CA VAL A 16 5.51 11.40 -4.70
C VAL A 16 7.02 11.36 -4.47
N ALA A 17 7.74 12.42 -4.81
CA ALA A 17 9.18 12.53 -4.56
C ALA A 17 9.53 12.39 -3.06
N ASP A 18 8.76 13.02 -2.18
CA ASP A 18 8.93 12.91 -0.73
C ASP A 18 8.75 11.48 -0.24
N SER A 19 7.80 10.73 -0.78
CA SER A 19 7.59 9.32 -0.44
C SER A 19 8.81 8.48 -0.81
N PHE A 20 9.39 8.68 -1.99
CA PHE A 20 10.61 8.00 -2.41
C PHE A 20 11.83 8.46 -1.63
N TYR A 21 11.93 9.74 -1.31
CA TYR A 21 12.97 10.25 -0.41
C TYR A 21 12.92 9.56 0.96
N ASN A 22 11.73 9.49 1.57
CA ASN A 22 11.54 8.84 2.86
C ASN A 22 11.85 7.33 2.81
N MET A 23 11.48 6.65 1.73
CA MET A 23 11.85 5.26 1.50
C MET A 23 13.38 5.08 1.47
N TYR A 24 14.10 5.93 0.74
CA TYR A 24 15.56 5.90 0.71
C TYR A 24 16.16 6.30 2.06
N GLU A 25 15.62 7.30 2.76
CA GLU A 25 16.11 7.71 4.08
C GLU A 25 15.96 6.60 5.12
N ALA A 26 14.88 5.81 5.09
CA ALA A 26 14.69 4.64 5.95
C ALA A 26 15.79 3.58 5.74
N HIS A 27 16.41 3.54 4.54
CA HIS A 27 17.50 2.63 4.20
C HIS A 27 18.89 3.28 4.31
N ARG A 28 19.02 4.37 5.06
CA ARG A 28 20.29 5.12 5.22
C ARG A 28 21.45 4.29 5.78
N TYR A 29 21.17 3.19 6.46
CA TYR A 29 22.17 2.24 6.94
C TYR A 29 23.04 1.65 5.80
N LEU A 30 22.53 1.62 4.56
CA LEU A 30 23.27 1.18 3.38
C LEU A 30 24.53 2.02 3.12
N LEU A 31 24.56 3.29 3.54
CA LEU A 31 25.74 4.16 3.45
C LEU A 31 26.94 3.67 4.27
N LYS A 32 26.71 2.80 5.24
CA LYS A 32 27.73 2.19 6.11
C LYS A 32 28.03 0.74 5.72
N SER A 33 27.48 0.26 4.61
CA SER A 33 27.67 -1.10 4.14
C SER A 33 29.10 -1.31 3.66
N THR A 34 29.72 -2.37 4.13
CA THR A 34 31.05 -2.81 3.68
C THR A 34 30.99 -3.72 2.44
N ARG A 35 29.78 -4.06 1.99
CA ARG A 35 29.53 -4.94 0.84
C ARG A 35 29.14 -4.18 -0.42
N LEU A 36 28.84 -2.89 -0.30
CA LEU A 36 28.51 -2.03 -1.43
C LEU A 36 29.76 -1.36 -1.97
N GLU A 37 29.89 -1.36 -3.27
CA GLU A 37 30.99 -0.68 -3.97
C GLU A 37 30.76 0.85 -4.00
N ALA A 38 31.82 1.59 -4.34
CA ALA A 38 31.74 3.04 -4.40
C ALA A 38 30.69 3.56 -5.40
N GLU A 39 30.49 2.83 -6.50
CA GLU A 39 29.46 3.16 -7.50
C GLU A 39 28.05 2.94 -6.98
N ASP A 40 27.80 1.85 -6.24
CA ASP A 40 26.51 1.57 -5.59
C ASP A 40 26.14 2.69 -4.61
N LEU A 41 27.10 3.12 -3.80
CA LEU A 41 26.93 4.21 -2.85
C LEU A 41 26.70 5.56 -3.54
N LYS A 42 27.36 5.79 -4.67
CA LYS A 42 27.16 6.99 -5.48
C LYS A 42 25.76 7.02 -6.10
N GLU A 43 25.28 5.89 -6.64
CA GLU A 43 23.94 5.77 -7.20
C GLU A 43 22.88 6.01 -6.11
N TYR A 44 23.01 5.37 -4.94
CA TYR A 44 22.13 5.58 -3.79
C TYR A 44 22.02 7.06 -3.40
N LYS A 45 23.18 7.73 -3.23
CA LYS A 45 23.21 9.15 -2.88
C LYS A 45 22.56 10.02 -3.95
N SER A 46 22.85 9.73 -5.21
CA SER A 46 22.30 10.48 -6.35
C SER A 46 20.78 10.40 -6.40
N LEU A 47 20.19 9.20 -6.30
CA LEU A 47 18.74 9.01 -6.29
C LEU A 47 18.09 9.68 -5.07
N ARG A 48 18.67 9.51 -3.90
CA ARG A 48 18.18 10.14 -2.68
C ARG A 48 18.17 11.67 -2.76
N GLU A 49 19.24 12.30 -3.24
CA GLU A 49 19.32 13.76 -3.39
C GLU A 49 18.36 14.26 -4.50
N LEU A 50 18.19 13.49 -5.57
CA LEU A 50 17.24 13.80 -6.63
C LEU A 50 15.79 13.86 -6.06
N PHE A 51 15.38 12.86 -5.29
CA PHE A 51 14.06 12.85 -4.66
C PHE A 51 13.92 13.95 -3.59
N ARG A 52 14.98 14.24 -2.83
CA ARG A 52 15.01 15.36 -1.89
C ARG A 52 14.79 16.71 -2.56
N ALA A 53 15.24 16.87 -3.78
CA ALA A 53 15.02 18.07 -4.59
C ALA A 53 13.62 18.13 -5.24
N GLY A 54 12.76 17.14 -5.00
CA GLY A 54 11.42 17.05 -5.61
C GLY A 54 11.44 16.54 -7.07
N ASP A 55 12.56 16.00 -7.55
CA ASP A 55 12.69 15.49 -8.90
C ASP A 55 12.24 14.02 -8.98
N THR A 56 11.32 13.71 -9.89
CA THR A 56 10.77 12.38 -10.13
C THR A 56 11.31 11.72 -11.40
N GLY A 57 12.30 12.32 -12.06
CA GLY A 57 12.80 11.89 -13.36
C GLY A 57 13.43 10.50 -13.41
N ARG A 58 13.62 9.84 -12.25
CA ARG A 58 14.14 8.48 -12.13
C ARG A 58 13.32 7.59 -11.18
N ILE A 59 12.06 7.91 -11.01
CA ILE A 59 11.18 7.19 -10.08
C ILE A 59 10.93 5.76 -10.54
N GLU A 60 10.89 5.55 -11.85
CA GLU A 60 10.61 4.27 -12.49
C GLU A 60 11.59 3.16 -12.09
N ILE A 61 12.84 3.51 -11.77
CA ILE A 61 13.86 2.53 -11.37
C ILE A 61 14.15 2.51 -9.87
N ALA A 62 13.53 3.39 -9.09
CA ALA A 62 13.89 3.63 -7.70
C ALA A 62 13.77 2.37 -6.83
N ILE A 63 12.64 1.65 -6.90
CA ILE A 63 12.41 0.43 -6.11
C ILE A 63 13.37 -0.68 -6.56
N GLN A 64 13.52 -0.87 -7.86
CA GLN A 64 14.45 -1.87 -8.42
C GLN A 64 15.88 -1.65 -7.90
N ARG A 65 16.36 -0.41 -7.94
CA ARG A 65 17.71 -0.06 -7.47
C ARG A 65 17.87 -0.27 -5.97
N LEU A 66 16.86 0.12 -5.20
CA LEU A 66 16.88 -0.09 -3.75
C LEU A 66 16.89 -1.60 -3.40
N CYS A 67 16.07 -2.42 -4.07
CA CYS A 67 16.07 -3.87 -3.89
C CYS A 67 17.45 -4.47 -4.15
N ARG A 68 18.12 -4.06 -5.23
CA ARG A 68 19.49 -4.51 -5.54
C ARG A 68 20.47 -4.15 -4.42
N LEU A 69 20.44 -2.93 -3.92
CA LEU A 69 21.33 -2.49 -2.84
C LEU A 69 21.09 -3.22 -1.53
N VAL A 70 19.82 -3.46 -1.19
CA VAL A 70 19.42 -4.26 -0.02
C VAL A 70 19.89 -5.71 -0.16
N TYR A 71 19.70 -6.30 -1.33
CA TYR A 71 20.22 -7.65 -1.62
C TYR A 71 21.75 -7.73 -1.49
N LEU A 72 22.47 -6.79 -2.05
CA LEU A 72 23.94 -6.75 -1.95
C LEU A 72 24.41 -6.63 -0.49
N HIS A 73 23.68 -5.86 0.33
CA HIS A 73 24.01 -5.67 1.72
C HIS A 73 23.75 -6.92 2.57
N TYR A 74 22.55 -7.50 2.47
CA TYR A 74 22.13 -8.62 3.30
C TYR A 74 22.43 -9.99 2.71
N GLN A 75 22.66 -10.09 1.40
CA GLN A 75 22.72 -11.36 0.63
C GLN A 75 21.44 -12.18 0.75
N ILE A 76 20.32 -11.51 1.00
CA ILE A 76 18.97 -12.07 1.09
C ILE A 76 18.08 -11.21 0.21
N LEU A 77 17.30 -11.85 -0.65
CA LEU A 77 16.33 -11.15 -1.51
C LEU A 77 15.23 -10.52 -0.66
N PRO A 78 14.97 -9.20 -0.78
CA PRO A 78 13.91 -8.53 -0.06
C PRO A 78 12.53 -9.00 -0.53
N VAL A 79 11.54 -8.82 0.34
CA VAL A 79 10.12 -8.88 0.00
C VAL A 79 9.62 -7.44 -0.17
N ILE A 80 8.87 -7.20 -1.24
CA ILE A 80 8.27 -5.89 -1.51
C ILE A 80 6.84 -5.89 -0.97
N LEU A 81 6.54 -4.94 -0.09
CA LEU A 81 5.19 -4.69 0.41
C LEU A 81 4.75 -3.30 -0.04
N GLY A 82 3.71 -3.23 -0.85
CA GLY A 82 3.14 -1.97 -1.33
C GLY A 82 1.69 -1.85 -0.87
N ASP A 83 1.39 -0.84 -0.07
CA ASP A 83 0.04 -0.56 0.38
C ASP A 83 -0.55 0.61 -0.41
N GLU A 84 -1.86 0.57 -0.65
CA GLU A 84 -2.60 1.62 -1.37
C GLU A 84 -1.97 1.99 -2.73
N TYR A 85 -1.58 1.00 -3.55
CA TYR A 85 -0.90 1.20 -4.84
C TYR A 85 -1.71 2.07 -5.80
N ASP A 86 -3.01 2.14 -5.63
CA ASP A 86 -3.97 2.85 -6.47
C ASP A 86 -4.24 4.30 -6.03
N THR A 87 -3.83 4.71 -4.84
CA THR A 87 -4.02 6.07 -4.33
C THR A 87 -3.53 7.16 -5.29
N PRO A 88 -2.30 7.12 -5.82
CA PRO A 88 -1.85 8.15 -6.78
C PRO A 88 -2.66 8.16 -8.08
N LEU A 89 -3.21 7.02 -8.48
CA LEU A 89 -4.06 6.90 -9.66
C LEU A 89 -5.46 7.48 -9.42
N LEU A 90 -6.04 7.21 -8.24
CA LEU A 90 -7.34 7.77 -7.85
C LEU A 90 -7.27 9.29 -7.77
N GLU A 91 -6.20 9.82 -7.18
CA GLU A 91 -5.96 11.26 -7.15
C GLU A 91 -5.80 11.86 -8.55
N ALA A 92 -5.02 11.19 -9.41
CA ALA A 92 -4.82 11.62 -10.78
C ALA A 92 -6.12 11.61 -11.60
N TYR A 93 -7.01 10.67 -11.34
CA TYR A 93 -8.34 10.62 -11.96
C TYR A 93 -9.19 11.81 -11.52
N THR A 94 -9.22 12.09 -10.22
CA THR A 94 -10.00 13.21 -9.66
C THR A 94 -9.51 14.57 -10.16
N ASP A 95 -8.20 14.73 -10.31
CA ASP A 95 -7.57 16.01 -10.65
C ASP A 95 -7.23 16.15 -12.16
N GLY A 96 -7.59 15.16 -12.97
CA GLY A 96 -7.55 15.24 -14.46
C GLY A 96 -6.18 15.02 -15.10
N TYR A 97 -5.20 14.36 -14.40
CA TYR A 97 -3.87 14.01 -14.97
C TYR A 97 -3.62 12.49 -15.03
N TRP A 98 -4.70 11.71 -15.16
CA TRP A 98 -4.67 10.25 -15.25
C TRP A 98 -3.67 9.70 -16.26
N SER A 99 -3.65 10.24 -17.47
CA SER A 99 -2.83 9.71 -18.56
C SER A 99 -1.32 9.79 -18.28
N GLU A 100 -0.89 10.80 -17.57
CA GLU A 100 0.50 11.00 -17.17
C GLU A 100 0.87 10.04 -16.02
N MET A 101 0.00 9.97 -15.02
CA MET A 101 0.23 9.13 -13.85
C MET A 101 0.23 7.64 -14.16
N ILE A 102 -0.71 7.16 -15.01
CA ILE A 102 -0.77 5.75 -15.39
C ILE A 102 0.48 5.31 -16.15
N GLY A 103 1.05 6.19 -16.97
CA GLY A 103 2.32 5.93 -17.67
C GLY A 103 3.48 5.74 -16.69
N THR A 104 3.62 6.64 -15.73
CA THR A 104 4.65 6.60 -14.68
C THR A 104 4.52 5.36 -13.80
N CYS A 105 3.30 5.06 -13.32
CA CYS A 105 3.05 3.86 -12.51
C CYS A 105 3.32 2.57 -13.29
N ARG A 106 2.98 2.51 -14.58
CA ARG A 106 3.28 1.35 -15.43
C ARG A 106 4.78 1.10 -15.54
N GLN A 107 5.56 2.14 -15.80
CA GLN A 107 7.02 2.03 -15.88
C GLN A 107 7.64 1.62 -14.53
N LEU A 108 7.19 2.21 -13.44
CA LEU A 108 7.62 1.86 -12.09
C LEU A 108 7.34 0.38 -11.78
N PHE A 109 6.14 -0.11 -12.05
CA PHE A 109 5.78 -1.49 -11.78
C PHE A 109 6.46 -2.48 -12.73
N HIS A 110 6.65 -2.10 -13.99
CA HIS A 110 7.41 -2.89 -14.93
C HIS A 110 8.84 -3.11 -14.46
N SER A 111 9.56 -2.06 -14.12
CA SER A 111 10.95 -2.17 -13.63
C SER A 111 11.04 -2.87 -12.27
N THR A 112 10.04 -2.65 -11.41
CA THR A 112 10.01 -3.23 -10.05
C THR A 112 9.73 -4.73 -10.08
N PHE A 113 8.79 -5.19 -10.89
CA PHE A 113 8.28 -6.56 -10.81
C PHE A 113 8.67 -7.46 -11.98
N LYS A 114 8.92 -6.92 -13.18
CA LYS A 114 9.25 -7.71 -14.35
C LYS A 114 10.76 -7.79 -14.61
N GLU A 115 11.46 -6.67 -14.47
CA GLU A 115 12.88 -6.58 -14.80
C GLU A 115 13.79 -6.62 -13.57
N ASN A 116 13.25 -6.92 -12.40
CA ASN A 116 14.01 -6.92 -11.15
C ASN A 116 14.30 -8.34 -10.67
N PRO A 117 15.55 -8.83 -10.78
CA PRO A 117 15.92 -10.15 -10.25
C PRO A 117 16.23 -10.10 -8.74
N CYS A 118 16.19 -8.93 -8.10
CA CYS A 118 16.67 -8.70 -6.74
C CYS A 118 15.53 -8.61 -5.71
N TYR A 119 14.42 -9.33 -5.89
CA TYR A 119 13.41 -9.52 -4.87
C TYR A 119 12.89 -10.97 -4.88
N ALA A 120 12.41 -11.45 -3.73
CA ALA A 120 11.90 -12.80 -3.57
C ALA A 120 10.40 -12.90 -3.92
N ARG A 121 9.61 -12.00 -3.37
CA ARG A 121 8.14 -11.92 -3.51
C ARG A 121 7.69 -10.48 -3.40
N ALA A 122 6.50 -10.20 -3.90
CA ALA A 122 5.83 -8.92 -3.71
C ALA A 122 4.36 -9.13 -3.32
N LEU A 123 3.88 -8.27 -2.44
CA LEU A 123 2.46 -8.13 -2.13
C LEU A 123 2.11 -6.65 -2.27
N ILE A 124 1.08 -6.37 -3.06
CA ILE A 124 0.54 -5.02 -3.19
C ILE A 124 -0.95 -5.02 -2.87
N THR A 125 -1.41 -4.02 -2.12
CA THR A 125 -2.81 -3.86 -1.75
C THR A 125 -3.36 -2.55 -2.31
N GLY A 126 -4.67 -2.46 -2.49
CA GLY A 126 -5.37 -1.27 -2.95
C GLY A 126 -6.87 -1.40 -2.78
N VAL A 127 -7.56 -0.28 -2.79
CA VAL A 127 -9.03 -0.21 -2.65
C VAL A 127 -9.71 -0.54 -3.97
N THR A 128 -9.12 -0.09 -5.10
CA THR A 128 -9.69 -0.29 -6.42
C THR A 128 -8.82 -1.20 -7.28
N ARG A 129 -9.49 -2.06 -8.04
CA ARG A 129 -8.80 -2.85 -9.05
C ARG A 129 -8.60 -2.00 -10.31
N VAL A 130 -7.43 -1.40 -10.45
CA VAL A 130 -7.05 -0.78 -11.72
C VAL A 130 -6.98 -1.86 -12.81
N SER A 131 -7.58 -1.60 -13.97
CA SER A 131 -7.67 -2.58 -15.05
C SER A 131 -6.30 -3.21 -15.35
N LYS A 132 -6.25 -4.55 -15.41
CA LYS A 132 -5.03 -5.29 -15.76
C LYS A 132 -4.39 -4.79 -17.04
N ASN A 133 -5.20 -4.41 -18.03
CA ASN A 133 -4.74 -3.94 -19.33
C ASN A 133 -4.12 -2.52 -19.29
N SER A 134 -4.36 -1.75 -18.23
CA SER A 134 -3.81 -0.40 -18.13
C SER A 134 -2.52 -0.32 -17.29
N LEU A 135 -2.39 -1.09 -16.23
CA LEU A 135 -1.29 -0.98 -15.28
C LEU A 135 -0.41 -2.24 -15.24
N PHE A 136 -1.02 -3.42 -15.32
CA PHE A 136 -0.37 -4.70 -15.09
C PHE A 136 -0.32 -5.59 -16.34
N SER A 137 -0.53 -5.02 -17.53
CA SER A 137 -0.58 -5.78 -18.80
C SER A 137 0.68 -6.61 -19.05
N ASP A 138 1.81 -6.11 -18.59
CA ASP A 138 3.12 -6.71 -18.84
C ASP A 138 3.58 -7.70 -17.75
N LEU A 139 2.80 -7.86 -16.67
CA LEU A 139 3.11 -8.78 -15.57
C LEU A 139 2.43 -10.13 -15.79
N ASN A 140 3.22 -11.16 -16.09
CA ASN A 140 2.72 -12.49 -16.39
C ASN A 140 2.37 -13.33 -15.14
N ASN A 141 3.00 -13.01 -13.99
CA ASN A 141 2.92 -13.81 -12.75
C ASN A 141 2.09 -13.10 -11.66
N LEU A 142 1.20 -12.19 -12.06
CA LEU A 142 0.33 -11.50 -11.10
C LEU A 142 -0.86 -12.41 -10.74
N GLU A 143 -0.92 -12.79 -9.48
CA GLU A 143 -2.12 -13.34 -8.84
C GLU A 143 -2.93 -12.18 -8.26
N THR A 144 -4.24 -12.23 -8.40
CA THR A 144 -5.12 -11.15 -7.92
C THR A 144 -6.24 -11.76 -7.09
N ASP A 145 -6.24 -11.44 -5.81
CA ASP A 145 -7.32 -11.73 -4.89
C ASP A 145 -8.15 -10.49 -4.61
N THR A 146 -9.43 -10.67 -4.50
CA THR A 146 -10.40 -9.60 -4.19
C THR A 146 -11.33 -10.08 -3.08
N VAL A 147 -12.11 -9.18 -2.53
CA VAL A 147 -13.14 -9.52 -1.51
C VAL A 147 -14.15 -10.58 -1.96
N THR A 148 -14.23 -10.87 -3.26
CA THR A 148 -15.10 -11.92 -3.81
C THR A 148 -14.40 -13.27 -3.96
N CYS A 149 -13.09 -13.36 -3.76
CA CYS A 149 -12.31 -14.60 -3.84
C CYS A 149 -12.45 -15.39 -2.53
N GLU A 150 -12.35 -16.71 -2.63
CA GLU A 150 -12.35 -17.58 -1.44
C GLU A 150 -10.97 -17.63 -0.76
N ALA A 151 -9.92 -17.45 -1.52
CA ALA A 151 -8.57 -17.37 -0.97
C ALA A 151 -8.48 -16.20 0.01
N TYR A 152 -7.96 -16.48 1.20
CA TYR A 152 -7.77 -15.50 2.27
C TYR A 152 -9.06 -14.83 2.78
N SER A 153 -10.24 -15.42 2.55
CA SER A 153 -11.54 -14.84 2.96
C SER A 153 -11.70 -14.67 4.47
N ASP A 154 -10.91 -15.34 5.27
CA ASP A 154 -10.84 -15.27 6.74
C ASP A 154 -9.64 -14.47 7.27
N CYS A 155 -8.82 -13.88 6.38
CA CYS A 155 -7.60 -13.18 6.79
C CYS A 155 -7.77 -11.67 7.00
N PHE A 156 -8.83 -11.07 6.47
CA PHE A 156 -9.02 -9.61 6.43
C PHE A 156 -10.24 -9.17 7.25
N GLY A 157 -10.27 -9.52 8.53
CA GLY A 157 -11.34 -9.23 9.46
C GLY A 157 -11.30 -10.21 10.60
N PHE A 158 -12.21 -10.06 11.55
CA PHE A 158 -12.45 -11.09 12.55
C PHE A 158 -13.65 -11.94 12.15
N THR A 159 -13.50 -13.25 12.31
CA THR A 159 -14.62 -14.19 12.19
C THR A 159 -15.55 -14.09 13.40
N GLU A 160 -16.79 -14.54 13.27
CA GLU A 160 -17.74 -14.57 14.38
C GLU A 160 -17.20 -15.33 15.60
N GLN A 161 -16.49 -16.44 15.35
CA GLN A 161 -15.89 -17.24 16.41
C GLN A 161 -14.80 -16.48 17.18
N GLU A 162 -13.93 -15.76 16.46
CA GLU A 162 -12.88 -14.96 17.09
C GLU A 162 -13.46 -13.82 17.92
N VAL A 163 -14.53 -13.17 17.44
CA VAL A 163 -15.23 -12.12 18.20
C VAL A 163 -15.89 -12.70 19.46
N MET A 164 -16.57 -13.83 19.34
CA MET A 164 -17.18 -14.51 20.50
C MET A 164 -16.14 -14.88 21.56
N ASP A 165 -15.00 -15.43 21.15
CA ASP A 165 -13.96 -15.84 22.08
C ASP A 165 -13.27 -14.64 22.73
N ALA A 166 -13.07 -13.55 22.00
CA ALA A 166 -12.54 -12.31 22.52
C ALA A 166 -13.48 -11.65 23.55
N LEU A 167 -14.79 -11.59 23.27
CA LEU A 167 -15.79 -11.08 24.22
C LEU A 167 -15.86 -11.91 25.50
N LYS A 168 -15.84 -13.25 25.39
CA LYS A 168 -15.78 -14.15 26.55
C LYS A 168 -14.55 -13.91 27.42
N CYS A 169 -13.39 -13.72 26.80
CA CYS A 169 -12.14 -13.42 27.55
C CYS A 169 -12.24 -12.14 28.38
N GLN A 170 -13.11 -11.20 27.97
CA GLN A 170 -13.37 -9.94 28.69
C GLN A 170 -14.61 -9.99 29.59
N ASN A 171 -15.25 -11.16 29.75
CA ASN A 171 -16.50 -11.35 30.47
C ASN A 171 -17.65 -10.46 29.94
N MET A 172 -17.69 -10.23 28.63
CA MET A 172 -18.74 -9.49 27.94
C MET A 172 -19.73 -10.47 27.29
N ASP A 173 -20.97 -10.46 27.72
CA ASP A 173 -22.05 -11.27 27.12
C ASP A 173 -22.92 -10.39 26.21
N THR A 174 -22.33 -9.87 25.15
CA THR A 174 -22.91 -8.84 24.27
C THR A 174 -22.84 -9.22 22.79
N MET A 175 -22.69 -10.52 22.50
CA MET A 175 -22.50 -10.96 21.09
C MET A 175 -23.68 -10.60 20.20
N HIS A 176 -24.92 -10.61 20.75
CA HIS A 176 -26.10 -10.20 19.99
C HIS A 176 -26.03 -8.74 19.55
N ASP A 177 -25.68 -7.85 20.45
CA ASP A 177 -25.60 -6.40 20.17
C ASP A 177 -24.41 -6.08 19.22
N VAL A 178 -23.30 -6.78 19.40
CA VAL A 178 -22.14 -6.67 18.52
C VAL A 178 -22.47 -7.14 17.11
N LYS A 179 -23.23 -8.22 16.98
CA LYS A 179 -23.67 -8.72 15.67
C LYS A 179 -24.62 -7.72 14.99
N GLU A 180 -25.58 -7.20 15.69
CA GLU A 180 -26.53 -6.21 15.15
C GLU A 180 -25.81 -4.93 14.68
N MET A 181 -24.77 -4.49 15.41
CA MET A 181 -24.08 -3.22 15.14
C MET A 181 -22.94 -3.34 14.15
N TYR A 182 -22.21 -4.45 14.14
CA TYR A 182 -20.90 -4.54 13.44
C TYR A 182 -20.80 -5.69 12.44
N ASP A 183 -21.80 -6.57 12.33
CA ASP A 183 -21.83 -7.59 11.30
C ASP A 183 -22.17 -6.98 9.92
N GLY A 184 -21.72 -7.61 8.86
CA GLY A 184 -22.14 -7.22 7.51
C GLY A 184 -21.12 -7.40 6.40
N PHE A 185 -19.90 -7.81 6.69
CA PHE A 185 -18.94 -8.09 5.63
C PHE A 185 -19.03 -9.55 5.18
N ILE A 186 -18.94 -9.74 3.85
CA ILE A 186 -18.85 -11.04 3.21
C ILE A 186 -17.61 -11.06 2.34
N PHE A 187 -16.69 -11.98 2.63
CA PHE A 187 -15.48 -12.20 1.83
C PHE A 187 -15.55 -13.59 1.19
N GLY A 188 -15.60 -13.66 -0.14
CA GLY A 188 -15.85 -14.92 -0.84
C GLY A 188 -17.16 -15.56 -0.40
N LYS A 189 -17.07 -16.74 0.21
CA LYS A 189 -18.21 -17.45 0.84
C LYS A 189 -18.27 -17.26 2.37
N GLN A 190 -17.25 -16.67 2.97
CA GLN A 190 -17.20 -16.41 4.40
C GLN A 190 -18.15 -15.27 4.74
N LYS A 191 -19.14 -15.55 5.57
CA LYS A 191 -20.10 -14.59 6.11
C LYS A 191 -19.72 -14.20 7.53
N ASP A 192 -20.43 -13.22 8.06
CA ASP A 192 -20.29 -12.77 9.45
C ASP A 192 -18.83 -12.39 9.77
N MET A 193 -18.25 -11.55 8.90
CA MET A 193 -16.93 -10.97 9.10
C MET A 193 -17.04 -9.58 9.70
N TYR A 194 -16.26 -9.31 10.72
CA TYR A 194 -16.31 -8.09 11.52
C TYR A 194 -15.09 -7.20 11.26
N ASN A 195 -15.33 -5.89 11.23
CA ASN A 195 -14.26 -4.91 11.12
C ASN A 195 -13.40 -4.89 12.40
N PRO A 196 -12.08 -5.18 12.31
CA PRO A 196 -11.21 -5.23 13.48
C PRO A 196 -11.17 -3.93 14.29
N TRP A 197 -11.18 -2.78 13.60
CA TRP A 197 -11.17 -1.48 14.26
C TRP A 197 -12.39 -1.27 15.13
N SER A 198 -13.57 -1.60 14.63
CA SER A 198 -14.83 -1.48 15.38
C SER A 198 -14.83 -2.39 16.59
N ILE A 199 -14.48 -3.67 16.42
CA ILE A 199 -14.44 -4.66 17.50
C ILE A 199 -13.43 -4.28 18.58
N CYS A 200 -12.20 -3.92 18.21
CA CYS A 200 -11.18 -3.52 19.18
C CYS A 200 -11.56 -2.28 19.98
N ASN A 201 -12.18 -1.28 19.33
CA ASN A 201 -12.63 -0.08 20.02
C ASN A 201 -13.81 -0.37 20.95
N TYR A 202 -14.78 -1.18 20.52
CA TYR A 202 -15.88 -1.62 21.37
C TYR A 202 -15.37 -2.36 22.61
N MET A 203 -14.50 -3.34 22.43
CA MET A 203 -13.90 -4.10 23.55
C MET A 203 -13.13 -3.22 24.53
N ARG A 204 -12.53 -2.13 24.06
CA ARG A 204 -11.80 -1.17 24.89
C ARG A 204 -12.71 -0.24 25.68
N SER A 205 -13.79 0.24 25.06
CA SER A 205 -14.68 1.26 25.65
C SER A 205 -15.89 0.69 26.36
N GLY A 206 -16.39 -0.48 25.94
CA GLY A 206 -17.67 -1.05 26.34
C GLY A 206 -18.88 -0.36 25.71
N GLU A 207 -18.68 0.62 24.82
CA GLU A 207 -19.75 1.41 24.23
C GLU A 207 -19.99 1.00 22.77
N LEU A 208 -21.26 0.71 22.43
CA LEU A 208 -21.68 0.44 21.05
C LEU A 208 -21.81 1.77 20.29
N GLN A 209 -20.95 2.00 19.33
CA GLN A 209 -20.99 3.18 18.46
C GLN A 209 -20.32 2.92 17.11
N SER A 210 -20.61 3.75 16.12
CA SER A 210 -20.09 3.61 14.76
C SER A 210 -18.63 4.09 14.66
N TYR A 211 -17.69 3.27 15.08
CA TYR A 211 -16.26 3.60 15.09
C TYR A 211 -15.64 3.80 13.71
N TRP A 212 -16.24 3.26 12.66
CA TRP A 212 -15.69 3.32 11.29
C TRP A 212 -16.01 4.61 10.53
N ILE A 213 -17.10 5.29 10.85
CA ILE A 213 -17.68 6.38 10.02
C ILE A 213 -16.74 7.56 9.78
N ASN A 214 -15.70 7.79 10.58
CA ASN A 214 -14.80 8.95 10.46
C ASN A 214 -13.31 8.57 10.30
N THR A 215 -13.01 7.34 9.92
CA THR A 215 -11.62 6.85 9.88
C THR A 215 -10.94 7.00 8.53
N SER A 216 -11.67 7.26 7.45
CA SER A 216 -11.10 7.45 6.11
C SER A 216 -11.58 8.75 5.45
N SER A 217 -10.67 9.44 4.78
CA SER A 217 -11.00 10.58 3.92
C SER A 217 -11.48 10.08 2.55
N ASN A 218 -12.61 9.35 2.51
CA ASN A 218 -13.16 8.87 1.25
C ASN A 218 -13.72 10.04 0.42
N LYS A 219 -12.90 10.58 -0.48
CA LYS A 219 -13.31 11.58 -1.48
C LYS A 219 -14.12 10.99 -2.66
N LEU A 220 -14.33 9.67 -2.68
CA LEU A 220 -14.98 8.94 -3.77
C LEU A 220 -16.35 8.34 -3.41
N ILE A 221 -16.86 8.61 -2.22
CA ILE A 221 -18.23 8.23 -1.80
C ILE A 221 -19.04 9.47 -1.54
#